data_72c7a1aab5bf0fa444e8e11d389e3701
#
_entry.id   72c7a1aab5bf0fa444e8e11d389e3701
#
_cell.length_a   1.000
_cell.length_b   1.000
_cell.length_c   1.000
_cell.angle_alpha   90.00
_cell.angle_beta   90.00
_cell.angle_gamma   90.00
#
_symmetry.space_group_name_H-M   'P 1'
#
loop_
_entity.id
_entity.type
_entity.pdbx_description
1 polymer ?
#
loop_
_entity_poly.entity_id
_entity_poly.type
_entity_poly.pdbx_seq_one_letter_code
_entity_poly.pdbx_strand_id
1 'polypeptide(L)'
;GAVSIGTLIAFTTLQNGLFRPITGLLGTSVSVISSLALFARIFEYLDLLVEVDDPARPVIIDPAAVTGHVRFEGVGFTYPGAGRPALAGIDLDIPAGSTLALVGETGSGKTTLGSLVARLYDPSAGAVRIDGTDIRDIRLADLAAIVGVVSQETYLLHTTVRENLRYAKPDATDAEIEEAARAARIHDLIASLPDGYDTMVGSRGHRFSGGEKQRIAIARTLLRDPRVLVLDEATSALDTETERAVQQAFDALARGRTTITIAHRLSTVRDADQIVVLDHGRILEAGTHASLLAGQGRYATLAA
;
A
#
# COMPACT_ATOMS: atom_id res chain seq x y z
N GLY A 1 -68.61 28.31 -41.58
CA GLY A 1 -67.58 28.01 -42.54
C GLY A 1 -66.90 26.68 -42.24
N ALA A 2 -67.05 25.69 -43.13
CA ALA A 2 -66.39 24.38 -42.96
C ALA A 2 -64.88 24.51 -43.28
N VAL A 3 -64.05 24.09 -42.35
CA VAL A 3 -62.59 24.05 -42.56
C VAL A 3 -62.27 22.90 -43.54
N SER A 4 -61.54 23.15 -44.61
CA SER A 4 -61.15 22.11 -45.56
C SER A 4 -60.09 21.17 -44.98
N ILE A 5 -60.05 19.91 -45.44
CA ILE A 5 -59.02 18.93 -45.02
C ILE A 5 -57.62 19.47 -45.33
N GLY A 6 -57.46 20.18 -46.46
CA GLY A 6 -56.18 20.80 -46.83
C GLY A 6 -55.69 21.86 -45.83
N THR A 7 -56.63 22.67 -45.29
CA THR A 7 -56.32 23.67 -44.25
C THR A 7 -55.89 23.00 -42.93
N LEU A 8 -56.54 21.89 -42.58
CA LEU A 8 -56.19 21.13 -41.38
C LEU A 8 -54.77 20.49 -41.49
N ILE A 9 -54.45 19.91 -42.64
CA ILE A 9 -53.13 19.34 -42.92
C ILE A 9 -52.06 20.44 -42.91
N ALA A 10 -52.32 21.56 -43.58
CA ALA A 10 -51.36 22.69 -43.57
C ALA A 10 -51.13 23.22 -42.13
N PHE A 11 -52.18 23.36 -41.33
CA PHE A 11 -52.08 23.82 -39.96
C PHE A 11 -51.25 22.86 -39.09
N THR A 12 -51.54 21.54 -39.14
CA THR A 12 -50.80 20.55 -38.37
C THR A 12 -49.33 20.45 -38.82
N THR A 13 -49.03 20.60 -40.13
CA THR A 13 -47.66 20.62 -40.63
C THR A 13 -46.88 21.83 -40.12
N LEU A 14 -47.47 23.03 -40.17
CA LEU A 14 -46.89 24.25 -39.64
C LEU A 14 -46.71 24.18 -38.11
N GLN A 15 -47.68 23.65 -37.39
CA GLN A 15 -47.60 23.45 -35.93
C GLN A 15 -46.43 22.51 -35.57
N ASN A 16 -46.30 21.37 -36.23
CA ASN A 16 -45.21 20.44 -36.03
C ASN A 16 -43.86 21.07 -36.41
N GLY A 17 -43.81 21.86 -37.49
CA GLY A 17 -42.62 22.59 -37.89
C GLY A 17 -42.16 23.65 -36.91
N LEU A 18 -43.08 24.22 -36.13
CA LEU A 18 -42.80 25.21 -35.09
C LEU A 18 -42.34 24.55 -33.73
N PHE A 19 -43.04 23.49 -33.32
CA PHE A 19 -42.80 22.88 -32.00
C PHE A 19 -41.60 21.92 -31.98
N ARG A 20 -41.26 21.24 -33.09
CA ARG A 20 -40.09 20.35 -33.17
C ARG A 20 -38.76 21.04 -32.84
N PRO A 21 -38.42 22.20 -33.40
CA PRO A 21 -37.21 22.91 -33.01
C PRO A 21 -37.17 23.31 -31.54
N ILE A 22 -38.33 23.72 -30.99
CA ILE A 22 -38.41 24.13 -29.57
C ILE A 22 -38.14 22.94 -28.65
N THR A 23 -38.76 21.78 -28.90
CA THR A 23 -38.49 20.56 -28.12
C THR A 23 -37.06 20.07 -28.32
N GLY A 24 -36.47 20.23 -29.52
CA GLY A 24 -35.07 19.96 -29.80
C GLY A 24 -34.12 20.83 -28.96
N LEU A 25 -34.39 22.13 -28.86
CA LEU A 25 -33.62 23.06 -28.02
C LEU A 25 -33.69 22.68 -26.52
N LEU A 26 -34.87 22.30 -26.03
CA LEU A 26 -35.02 21.84 -24.64
C LEU A 26 -34.21 20.57 -24.39
N GLY A 27 -34.24 19.59 -25.31
CA GLY A 27 -33.43 18.38 -25.23
C GLY A 27 -31.91 18.68 -25.23
N THR A 28 -31.48 19.63 -26.07
CA THR A 28 -30.07 20.07 -26.11
C THR A 28 -29.67 20.71 -24.78
N SER A 29 -30.53 21.54 -24.19
CA SER A 29 -30.27 22.17 -22.89
C SER A 29 -30.04 21.13 -21.79
N VAL A 30 -30.86 20.08 -21.74
CA VAL A 30 -30.70 18.97 -20.77
C VAL A 30 -29.37 18.25 -21.01
N SER A 31 -29.00 17.98 -22.25
CA SER A 31 -27.73 17.34 -22.59
C SER A 31 -26.51 18.19 -22.20
N VAL A 32 -26.58 19.51 -22.42
CA VAL A 32 -25.51 20.44 -21.99
C VAL A 32 -25.37 20.45 -20.46
N ILE A 33 -26.48 20.57 -19.72
CA ILE A 33 -26.44 20.56 -18.26
C ILE A 33 -25.86 19.25 -17.74
N SER A 34 -26.28 18.11 -18.30
CA SER A 34 -25.75 16.80 -17.92
C SER A 34 -24.24 16.69 -18.21
N SER A 35 -23.80 17.20 -19.37
CA SER A 35 -22.38 17.21 -19.73
C SER A 35 -21.57 18.11 -18.80
N LEU A 36 -22.06 19.29 -18.45
CA LEU A 36 -21.41 20.19 -17.49
C LEU A 36 -21.26 19.55 -16.11
N ALA A 37 -22.29 18.81 -15.65
CA ALA A 37 -22.19 18.08 -14.39
C ALA A 37 -21.11 16.98 -14.41
N LEU A 38 -20.94 16.28 -15.55
CA LEU A 38 -19.87 15.31 -15.72
C LEU A 38 -18.49 15.99 -15.77
N PHE A 39 -18.37 17.10 -16.47
CA PHE A 39 -17.13 17.89 -16.48
C PHE A 39 -16.77 18.41 -15.09
N ALA A 40 -17.73 18.93 -14.33
CA ALA A 40 -17.49 19.36 -12.96
C ALA A 40 -16.88 18.24 -12.10
N ARG A 41 -17.40 17.01 -12.20
CA ARG A 41 -16.81 15.86 -11.51
C ARG A 41 -15.40 15.51 -11.99
N ILE A 42 -15.14 15.61 -13.30
CA ILE A 42 -13.80 15.38 -13.85
C ILE A 42 -12.82 16.41 -13.29
N PHE A 43 -13.19 17.69 -13.29
CA PHE A 43 -12.34 18.75 -12.74
C PHE A 43 -12.15 18.61 -11.24
N GLU A 44 -13.17 18.18 -10.48
CA GLU A 44 -13.02 17.86 -9.05
C GLU A 44 -11.88 16.84 -8.81
N TYR A 45 -11.76 15.81 -9.65
CA TYR A 45 -10.65 14.84 -9.55
C TYR A 45 -9.32 15.41 -10.04
N LEU A 46 -9.32 16.23 -11.09
CA LEU A 46 -8.09 16.82 -11.62
C LEU A 46 -7.51 17.90 -10.70
N ASP A 47 -8.38 18.57 -9.95
CA ASP A 47 -8.00 19.64 -9.00
C ASP A 47 -7.68 19.08 -7.61
N LEU A 48 -7.72 17.75 -7.39
CA LEU A 48 -7.28 17.15 -6.12
C LEU A 48 -5.82 17.52 -5.85
N LEU A 49 -5.60 18.06 -4.67
CA LEU A 49 -4.25 18.40 -4.22
C LEU A 49 -3.47 17.10 -3.98
N VAL A 50 -2.24 17.05 -4.47
CA VAL A 50 -1.28 15.99 -4.15
C VAL A 50 -0.83 16.21 -2.72
N GLU A 51 -1.19 15.30 -1.80
CA GLU A 51 -0.87 15.43 -0.37
C GLU A 51 0.61 15.15 -0.08
N VAL A 52 1.25 14.27 -0.86
CA VAL A 52 2.67 13.91 -0.72
C VAL A 52 3.35 14.08 -2.07
N ASP A 53 4.29 15.00 -2.15
CA ASP A 53 5.05 15.33 -3.37
C ASP A 53 6.53 15.49 -3.06
N ASP A 54 7.35 15.52 -4.11
CA ASP A 54 8.77 15.84 -3.97
C ASP A 54 8.96 17.28 -3.50
N PRO A 55 9.89 17.55 -2.56
CA PRO A 55 10.22 18.91 -2.19
C PRO A 55 10.87 19.65 -3.36
N ALA A 56 10.82 20.98 -3.36
CA ALA A 56 11.40 21.79 -4.44
C ALA A 56 12.90 21.53 -4.69
N ARG A 57 13.60 21.02 -3.70
CA ARG A 57 15.02 20.62 -3.77
C ARG A 57 15.21 19.31 -3.03
N PRO A 58 14.86 18.18 -3.65
CA PRO A 58 14.96 16.88 -3.02
C PRO A 58 16.42 16.48 -2.78
N VAL A 59 16.68 15.86 -1.65
CA VAL A 59 17.94 15.16 -1.39
C VAL A 59 17.90 13.87 -2.23
N ILE A 60 18.89 13.74 -3.12
CA ILE A 60 19.10 12.53 -3.92
C ILE A 60 19.98 11.58 -3.12
N ILE A 61 19.50 10.38 -2.85
CA ILE A 61 20.21 9.37 -2.08
C ILE A 61 20.47 8.16 -2.98
N ASP A 62 21.68 7.64 -2.96
CA ASP A 62 21.97 6.34 -3.55
C ASP A 62 21.38 5.24 -2.64
N PRO A 63 20.38 4.48 -3.08
CA PRO A 63 19.75 3.44 -2.27
C PRO A 63 20.74 2.35 -1.81
N ALA A 64 21.83 2.12 -2.57
CA ALA A 64 22.85 1.14 -2.23
C ALA A 64 23.74 1.59 -1.05
N ALA A 65 23.88 2.91 -0.84
CA ALA A 65 24.69 3.49 0.25
C ALA A 65 23.93 3.59 1.57
N VAL A 66 22.60 3.37 1.57
CA VAL A 66 21.74 3.47 2.76
C VAL A 66 22.02 2.28 3.70
N THR A 67 22.21 2.59 4.99
CA THR A 67 22.36 1.55 6.04
C THR A 67 21.01 1.06 6.55
N GLY A 68 19.99 1.94 6.54
CA GLY A 68 18.63 1.64 6.94
C GLY A 68 18.32 1.93 8.41
N HIS A 69 19.08 2.80 9.09
CA HIS A 69 18.70 3.28 10.43
C HIS A 69 17.42 4.14 10.34
N VAL A 70 16.37 3.77 11.06
CA VAL A 70 15.09 4.48 11.06
C VAL A 70 14.84 5.12 12.41
N ARG A 71 14.48 6.42 12.43
CA ARG A 71 14.20 7.14 13.66
C ARG A 71 12.93 7.98 13.56
N PHE A 72 12.11 7.91 14.59
CA PHE A 72 10.94 8.76 14.81
C PHE A 72 11.26 9.75 15.91
N GLU A 73 11.03 11.05 15.66
CA GLU A 73 11.31 12.15 16.60
C GLU A 73 10.01 12.93 16.86
N GLY A 74 9.36 12.66 18.00
CA GLY A 74 8.14 13.34 18.41
C GLY A 74 6.99 13.22 17.40
N VAL A 75 6.89 12.10 16.67
CA VAL A 75 5.98 11.96 15.54
C VAL A 75 4.53 11.92 16.00
N GLY A 76 3.73 12.82 15.43
CA GLY A 76 2.28 12.84 15.51
C GLY A 76 1.65 12.76 14.12
N PHE A 77 0.50 12.10 14.02
CA PHE A 77 -0.23 12.00 12.76
C PHE A 77 -1.74 11.94 12.98
N THR A 78 -2.47 12.71 12.16
CA THR A 78 -3.94 12.70 12.11
C THR A 78 -4.37 12.54 10.67
N TYR A 79 -5.22 11.54 10.39
CA TYR A 79 -5.78 11.37 9.04
C TYR A 79 -6.66 12.56 8.64
N PRO A 80 -6.68 12.97 7.38
CA PRO A 80 -7.57 14.00 6.89
C PRO A 80 -9.03 13.71 7.28
N GLY A 81 -9.72 14.68 7.86
CA GLY A 81 -11.09 14.54 8.33
C GLY A 81 -11.29 13.74 9.63
N ALA A 82 -10.24 13.20 10.24
CA ALA A 82 -10.37 12.51 11.52
C ALA A 82 -10.33 13.50 12.69
N GLY A 83 -11.24 13.30 13.67
CA GLY A 83 -11.33 14.17 14.87
C GLY A 83 -10.31 13.87 15.97
N ARG A 84 -9.46 12.83 15.79
CA ARG A 84 -8.45 12.40 16.78
C ARG A 84 -7.16 11.98 16.11
N PRO A 85 -5.99 12.17 16.75
CA PRO A 85 -4.73 11.70 16.23
C PRO A 85 -4.68 10.15 16.21
N ALA A 86 -4.11 9.62 15.12
CA ALA A 86 -3.79 8.20 15.00
C ALA A 86 -2.45 7.85 15.66
N LEU A 87 -1.51 8.82 15.71
CA LEU A 87 -0.24 8.73 16.44
C LEU A 87 0.01 10.04 17.18
N ALA A 88 0.59 9.96 18.37
CA ALA A 88 0.82 11.15 19.23
C ALA A 88 2.14 11.02 20.00
N GLY A 89 3.16 11.80 19.59
CA GLY A 89 4.44 11.90 20.27
C GLY A 89 5.20 10.59 20.27
N ILE A 90 5.38 9.98 19.10
CA ILE A 90 6.16 8.75 18.92
C ILE A 90 7.65 9.11 18.84
N ASP A 91 8.41 8.63 19.80
CA ASP A 91 9.87 8.62 19.81
C ASP A 91 10.34 7.17 19.76
N LEU A 92 11.05 6.80 18.69
CA LEU A 92 11.47 5.43 18.44
C LEU A 92 12.75 5.42 17.61
N ASP A 93 13.71 4.60 18.04
CA ASP A 93 14.97 4.39 17.35
C ASP A 93 15.09 2.91 16.92
N ILE A 94 15.31 2.68 15.63
CA ILE A 94 15.38 1.35 15.03
C ILE A 94 16.74 1.21 14.35
N PRO A 95 17.73 0.56 14.98
CA PRO A 95 19.06 0.39 14.43
C PRO A 95 19.05 -0.29 13.05
N ALA A 96 20.03 0.06 12.21
CA ALA A 96 20.19 -0.58 10.91
C ALA A 96 20.32 -2.10 11.05
N GLY A 97 19.59 -2.84 10.23
CA GLY A 97 19.57 -4.31 10.21
C GLY A 97 18.84 -4.98 11.36
N SER A 98 18.19 -4.23 12.26
CA SER A 98 17.41 -4.78 13.36
C SER A 98 15.94 -5.01 12.98
N THR A 99 15.28 -5.89 13.72
CA THR A 99 13.86 -6.21 13.57
C THR A 99 13.05 -5.59 14.71
N LEU A 100 12.10 -4.73 14.36
CA LEU A 100 11.09 -4.17 15.27
C LEU A 100 9.77 -4.90 15.08
N ALA A 101 9.18 -5.42 16.15
CA ALA A 101 7.80 -5.92 16.15
C ALA A 101 6.85 -4.89 16.77
N LEU A 102 5.82 -4.49 16.03
CA LEU A 102 4.73 -3.64 16.51
C LEU A 102 3.57 -4.50 16.97
N VAL A 103 3.19 -4.36 18.24
CA VAL A 103 2.11 -5.11 18.88
C VAL A 103 1.06 -4.14 19.42
N GLY A 104 -0.19 -4.56 19.49
CA GLY A 104 -1.29 -3.77 20.05
C GLY A 104 -2.62 -4.14 19.41
N GLU A 105 -3.71 -3.63 19.97
CA GLU A 105 -5.06 -3.87 19.46
C GLU A 105 -5.30 -3.24 18.07
N THR A 106 -6.36 -3.68 17.40
CA THR A 106 -6.79 -3.05 16.14
C THR A 106 -7.11 -1.58 16.39
N GLY A 107 -6.57 -0.72 15.53
CA GLY A 107 -6.73 0.74 15.66
C GLY A 107 -5.74 1.41 16.61
N SER A 108 -4.73 0.70 17.16
CA SER A 108 -3.70 1.29 18.02
C SER A 108 -2.68 2.17 17.29
N GLY A 109 -2.63 2.15 15.94
CA GLY A 109 -1.71 2.99 15.14
C GLY A 109 -0.58 2.23 14.44
N LYS A 110 -0.49 0.89 14.54
CA LYS A 110 0.59 0.08 13.93
C LYS A 110 0.75 0.29 12.42
N THR A 111 -0.34 0.11 11.67
CA THR A 111 -0.36 0.31 10.20
C THR A 111 -0.04 1.76 9.83
N THR A 112 -0.52 2.72 10.62
CA THR A 112 -0.19 4.14 10.42
C THR A 112 1.30 4.40 10.57
N LEU A 113 1.95 3.82 11.59
CA LEU A 113 3.38 3.97 11.79
C LEU A 113 4.18 3.41 10.59
N GLY A 114 3.84 2.22 10.10
CA GLY A 114 4.44 1.65 8.89
C GLY A 114 4.20 2.51 7.64
N SER A 115 3.00 3.08 7.49
CA SER A 115 2.65 3.96 6.37
C SER A 115 3.47 5.25 6.35
N LEU A 116 3.82 5.80 7.53
CA LEU A 116 4.68 6.97 7.63
C LEU A 116 6.12 6.67 7.21
N VAL A 117 6.68 5.48 7.51
CA VAL A 117 8.03 5.11 7.05
C VAL A 117 8.10 5.05 5.53
N ALA A 118 7.06 4.53 4.90
CA ALA A 118 6.95 4.46 3.43
C ALA A 118 6.54 5.81 2.81
N ARG A 119 6.33 6.86 3.63
CA ARG A 119 5.83 8.17 3.23
C ARG A 119 4.59 8.09 2.36
N LEU A 120 3.65 7.21 2.72
CA LEU A 120 2.29 7.23 2.15
C LEU A 120 1.49 8.43 2.67
N TYR A 121 1.94 8.99 3.78
CA TYR A 121 1.49 10.24 4.41
C TYR A 121 2.68 10.95 5.01
N ASP A 122 2.64 12.28 5.07
CA ASP A 122 3.61 13.07 5.83
C ASP A 122 3.15 13.21 7.30
N PRO A 123 4.06 13.13 8.28
CA PRO A 123 3.70 13.32 9.68
C PRO A 123 3.14 14.72 9.92
N SER A 124 2.08 14.81 10.75
CA SER A 124 1.47 16.11 11.13
C SER A 124 2.34 16.89 12.11
N ALA A 125 3.20 16.20 12.84
CA ALA A 125 4.18 16.78 13.79
C ALA A 125 5.41 15.87 13.89
N GLY A 126 6.56 16.43 14.26
CA GLY A 126 7.80 15.67 14.37
C GLY A 126 8.42 15.32 13.01
N ALA A 127 9.30 14.32 13.02
CA ALA A 127 10.01 13.87 11.83
C ALA A 127 10.25 12.35 11.87
N VAL A 128 10.19 11.71 10.69
CA VAL A 128 10.70 10.36 10.44
C VAL A 128 11.98 10.50 9.65
N ARG A 129 13.06 9.84 10.10
CA ARG A 129 14.37 9.93 9.45
C ARG A 129 14.87 8.56 9.04
N ILE A 130 15.55 8.51 7.90
CA ILE A 130 16.34 7.36 7.46
C ILE A 130 17.79 7.82 7.35
N ASP A 131 18.71 7.15 8.05
CA ASP A 131 20.12 7.51 8.16
C ASP A 131 20.35 9.00 8.47
N GLY A 132 19.50 9.57 9.35
CA GLY A 132 19.56 10.98 9.77
C GLY A 132 18.88 11.97 8.82
N THR A 133 18.49 11.59 7.60
CA THR A 133 17.76 12.43 6.65
C THR A 133 16.25 12.33 6.86
N ASP A 134 15.56 13.45 6.95
CA ASP A 134 14.09 13.48 7.01
C ASP A 134 13.50 12.91 5.71
N ILE A 135 12.56 11.98 5.81
CA ILE A 135 11.95 11.34 4.64
C ILE A 135 11.25 12.34 3.72
N ARG A 136 10.81 13.50 4.25
CA ARG A 136 10.18 14.58 3.47
C ARG A 136 11.14 15.29 2.54
N ASP A 137 12.44 15.25 2.87
CA ASP A 137 13.50 15.85 2.06
C ASP A 137 14.04 14.90 0.99
N ILE A 138 13.80 13.59 1.13
CA ILE A 138 14.26 12.56 0.19
C ILE A 138 13.37 12.56 -1.06
N ARG A 139 13.97 12.42 -2.25
CA ARG A 139 13.24 12.22 -3.49
C ARG A 139 12.38 10.96 -3.39
N LEU A 140 11.09 11.04 -3.73
CA LEU A 140 10.13 9.93 -3.60
C LEU A 140 10.58 8.66 -4.33
N ALA A 141 11.19 8.81 -5.50
CA ALA A 141 11.71 7.68 -6.27
C ALA A 141 12.83 6.93 -5.51
N ASP A 142 13.73 7.66 -4.82
CA ASP A 142 14.81 7.07 -4.03
C ASP A 142 14.24 6.45 -2.75
N LEU A 143 13.35 7.15 -2.06
CA LEU A 143 12.67 6.61 -0.87
C LEU A 143 11.92 5.32 -1.22
N ALA A 144 11.22 5.31 -2.35
CA ALA A 144 10.55 4.13 -2.84
C ALA A 144 11.51 2.98 -3.18
N ALA A 145 12.76 3.22 -3.53
CA ALA A 145 13.78 2.17 -3.69
C ALA A 145 14.35 1.68 -2.35
N ILE A 146 14.44 2.58 -1.35
CA ILE A 146 14.99 2.29 -0.01
C ILE A 146 14.00 1.51 0.85
N VAL A 147 12.70 1.84 0.79
CA VAL A 147 11.64 1.26 1.63
C VAL A 147 10.79 0.29 0.84
N GLY A 148 10.74 -0.96 1.26
CA GLY A 148 9.83 -1.99 0.75
C GLY A 148 8.64 -2.20 1.68
N VAL A 149 7.44 -2.32 1.11
CA VAL A 149 6.22 -2.60 1.88
C VAL A 149 5.61 -3.90 1.37
N VAL A 150 5.34 -4.84 2.28
CA VAL A 150 4.54 -6.03 2.01
C VAL A 150 3.26 -5.90 2.82
N SER A 151 2.17 -5.55 2.14
CA SER A 151 0.86 -5.37 2.77
C SER A 151 0.10 -6.69 2.91
N GLN A 152 -0.88 -6.71 3.82
CA GLN A 152 -1.79 -7.83 4.03
C GLN A 152 -2.54 -8.20 2.74
N GLU A 153 -3.08 -7.20 2.03
CA GLU A 153 -3.75 -7.41 0.75
C GLU A 153 -2.74 -7.25 -0.39
N THR A 154 -2.46 -8.35 -1.06
CA THR A 154 -1.57 -8.35 -2.23
C THR A 154 -2.35 -8.16 -3.51
N TYR A 155 -2.06 -7.07 -4.22
CA TYR A 155 -2.60 -6.81 -5.55
C TYR A 155 -1.65 -7.34 -6.62
N LEU A 156 -2.19 -8.19 -7.52
CA LEU A 156 -1.48 -8.65 -8.70
C LEU A 156 -2.12 -8.04 -9.95
N LEU A 157 -1.28 -7.58 -10.87
CA LEU A 157 -1.71 -7.00 -12.14
C LEU A 157 -2.27 -8.09 -13.06
N HIS A 158 -3.23 -7.74 -13.91
CA HIS A 158 -3.78 -8.64 -14.92
C HIS A 158 -2.80 -8.79 -16.10
N THR A 159 -1.70 -9.47 -15.86
CA THR A 159 -0.64 -9.77 -16.81
C THR A 159 0.00 -11.11 -16.45
N THR A 160 1.13 -11.48 -17.05
CA THR A 160 1.86 -12.71 -16.72
C THR A 160 2.50 -12.64 -15.33
N VAL A 161 2.86 -13.80 -14.76
CA VAL A 161 3.64 -13.87 -13.51
C VAL A 161 4.98 -13.15 -13.68
N ARG A 162 5.66 -13.36 -14.82
CA ARG A 162 6.92 -12.69 -15.18
C ARG A 162 6.80 -11.18 -15.12
N GLU A 163 5.82 -10.61 -15.79
CA GLU A 163 5.60 -9.16 -15.81
C GLU A 163 5.18 -8.62 -14.43
N ASN A 164 4.45 -9.42 -13.67
CA ASN A 164 4.15 -9.09 -12.28
C ASN A 164 5.40 -8.98 -11.41
N LEU A 165 6.40 -9.84 -11.59
CA LEU A 165 7.66 -9.78 -10.87
C LEU A 165 8.54 -8.63 -11.40
N ARG A 166 8.64 -8.50 -12.73
CA ARG A 166 9.41 -7.44 -13.39
C ARG A 166 8.91 -6.03 -13.08
N TYR A 167 7.63 -5.89 -12.68
CA TYR A 167 7.08 -4.60 -12.24
C TYR A 167 7.91 -3.95 -11.12
N ALA A 168 8.53 -4.74 -10.26
CA ALA A 168 9.37 -4.24 -9.17
C ALA A 168 10.77 -3.78 -9.64
N LYS A 169 11.29 -4.39 -10.72
CA LYS A 169 12.59 -4.10 -11.34
C LYS A 169 12.47 -4.36 -12.84
N PRO A 170 12.16 -3.31 -13.65
CA PRO A 170 11.87 -3.47 -15.08
C PRO A 170 13.01 -4.08 -15.91
N ASP A 171 14.24 -3.88 -15.50
CA ASP A 171 15.47 -4.39 -16.13
C ASP A 171 15.93 -5.75 -15.58
N ALA A 172 15.14 -6.39 -14.71
CA ALA A 172 15.47 -7.68 -14.15
C ALA A 172 15.58 -8.76 -15.25
N THR A 173 16.66 -9.51 -15.18
CA THR A 173 16.89 -10.71 -16.00
C THR A 173 15.97 -11.84 -15.54
N ASP A 174 15.73 -12.82 -16.43
CA ASP A 174 14.93 -14.01 -16.07
C ASP A 174 15.59 -14.81 -14.93
N ALA A 175 16.91 -14.83 -14.86
CA ALA A 175 17.65 -15.50 -13.79
C ALA A 175 17.40 -14.81 -12.42
N GLU A 176 17.41 -13.48 -12.36
CA GLU A 176 17.08 -12.73 -11.13
C GLU A 176 15.63 -12.95 -10.70
N ILE A 177 14.70 -12.99 -11.67
CA ILE A 177 13.28 -13.26 -11.41
C ILE A 177 13.11 -14.65 -10.80
N GLU A 178 13.76 -15.67 -11.37
CA GLU A 178 13.70 -17.04 -10.84
C GLU A 178 14.35 -17.16 -9.46
N GLU A 179 15.49 -16.50 -9.24
CA GLU A 179 16.17 -16.49 -7.94
C GLU A 179 15.27 -15.86 -6.86
N ALA A 180 14.66 -14.73 -7.13
CA ALA A 180 13.71 -14.08 -6.23
C ALA A 180 12.50 -14.98 -5.95
N ALA A 181 11.97 -15.68 -6.98
CA ALA A 181 10.87 -16.60 -6.82
C ALA A 181 11.26 -17.85 -5.98
N ARG A 182 12.48 -18.36 -6.12
CA ARG A 182 13.01 -19.46 -5.27
C ARG A 182 13.16 -19.01 -3.82
N ALA A 183 13.72 -17.83 -3.60
CA ALA A 183 13.86 -17.25 -2.26
C ALA A 183 12.50 -17.04 -1.58
N ALA A 184 11.49 -16.63 -2.34
CA ALA A 184 10.11 -16.48 -1.89
C ALA A 184 9.31 -17.82 -1.86
N ARG A 185 9.93 -18.98 -2.11
CA ARG A 185 9.27 -20.28 -2.09
C ARG A 185 8.04 -20.40 -3.02
N ILE A 186 8.10 -19.74 -4.18
CA ILE A 186 6.98 -19.76 -5.16
C ILE A 186 7.40 -20.32 -6.53
N HIS A 187 8.72 -20.49 -6.77
CA HIS A 187 9.28 -20.97 -8.04
C HIS A 187 8.67 -22.29 -8.50
N ASP A 188 8.65 -23.31 -7.63
CA ASP A 188 8.21 -24.66 -7.98
C ASP A 188 6.74 -24.66 -8.40
N LEU A 189 5.90 -23.87 -7.72
CA LEU A 189 4.51 -23.70 -8.11
C LEU A 189 4.41 -23.05 -9.48
N ILE A 190 5.14 -21.95 -9.72
CA ILE A 190 5.11 -21.25 -11.01
C ILE A 190 5.59 -22.17 -12.13
N ALA A 191 6.67 -22.91 -11.90
CA ALA A 191 7.23 -23.84 -12.87
C ALA A 191 6.29 -25.03 -13.20
N SER A 192 5.39 -25.40 -12.29
CA SER A 192 4.37 -26.44 -12.49
C SER A 192 3.16 -25.98 -13.29
N LEU A 193 2.98 -24.66 -13.50
CA LEU A 193 1.89 -24.13 -14.30
C LEU A 193 2.10 -24.42 -15.79
N PRO A 194 1.04 -24.60 -16.60
CA PRO A 194 1.15 -24.95 -18.02
C PRO A 194 2.07 -24.02 -18.82
N ASP A 195 1.99 -22.70 -18.56
CA ASP A 195 2.79 -21.68 -19.24
C ASP A 195 3.93 -21.14 -18.34
N GLY A 196 4.20 -21.77 -17.20
CA GLY A 196 5.24 -21.36 -16.26
C GLY A 196 5.12 -19.87 -15.86
N TYR A 197 6.21 -19.14 -16.00
CA TYR A 197 6.26 -17.69 -15.72
C TYR A 197 5.41 -16.84 -16.67
N ASP A 198 5.05 -17.36 -17.84
CA ASP A 198 4.21 -16.66 -18.81
C ASP A 198 2.71 -16.89 -18.59
N THR A 199 2.37 -17.64 -17.53
CA THR A 199 0.99 -17.85 -17.10
C THR A 199 0.34 -16.52 -16.72
N MET A 200 -0.85 -16.24 -17.29
CA MET A 200 -1.67 -15.09 -16.96
C MET A 200 -2.23 -15.20 -15.54
N VAL A 201 -1.96 -14.20 -14.72
CA VAL A 201 -2.40 -14.15 -13.31
C VAL A 201 -3.93 -14.03 -13.17
N GLY A 202 -4.59 -13.51 -14.19
CA GLY A 202 -6.03 -13.24 -14.14
C GLY A 202 -6.38 -11.92 -13.44
N SER A 203 -7.66 -11.55 -13.46
CA SER A 203 -8.12 -10.32 -12.83
C SER A 203 -7.87 -10.37 -11.33
N ARG A 204 -7.10 -9.41 -10.79
CA ARG A 204 -6.69 -9.30 -9.38
C ARG A 204 -6.04 -10.57 -8.79
N GLY A 205 -5.38 -11.37 -9.64
CA GLY A 205 -4.72 -12.61 -9.19
C GLY A 205 -5.66 -13.73 -8.78
N HIS A 206 -6.86 -13.78 -9.33
CA HIS A 206 -7.90 -14.72 -8.91
C HIS A 206 -7.51 -16.20 -9.07
N ARG A 207 -6.48 -16.50 -9.87
CA ARG A 207 -5.94 -17.86 -10.06
C ARG A 207 -5.01 -18.33 -8.95
N PHE A 208 -4.61 -17.43 -8.04
CA PHE A 208 -3.68 -17.71 -6.95
C PHE A 208 -4.38 -17.60 -5.60
N SER A 209 -4.06 -18.50 -4.69
CA SER A 209 -4.47 -18.44 -3.28
C SER A 209 -3.86 -17.22 -2.58
N GLY A 210 -4.36 -16.88 -1.40
CA GLY A 210 -3.83 -15.77 -0.60
C GLY A 210 -2.35 -15.88 -0.32
N GLY A 211 -1.87 -17.06 0.11
CA GLY A 211 -0.46 -17.30 0.40
C GLY A 211 0.44 -17.31 -0.83
N GLU A 212 -0.07 -17.75 -1.98
CA GLU A 212 0.67 -17.67 -3.25
C GLU A 212 0.83 -16.22 -3.71
N LYS A 213 -0.23 -15.39 -3.63
CA LYS A 213 -0.15 -13.96 -3.91
C LYS A 213 0.86 -13.27 -3.00
N GLN A 214 0.84 -13.60 -1.72
CA GLN A 214 1.76 -13.04 -0.74
C GLN A 214 3.21 -13.41 -1.06
N ARG A 215 3.51 -14.67 -1.44
CA ARG A 215 4.85 -15.08 -1.87
C ARG A 215 5.29 -14.38 -3.17
N ILE A 216 4.37 -14.11 -4.11
CA ILE A 216 4.68 -13.30 -5.30
C ILE A 216 5.02 -11.85 -4.90
N ALA A 217 4.30 -11.27 -3.93
CA ALA A 217 4.64 -9.93 -3.41
C ALA A 217 6.00 -9.92 -2.70
N ILE A 218 6.32 -10.95 -1.93
CA ILE A 218 7.63 -11.11 -1.31
C ILE A 218 8.72 -11.21 -2.38
N ALA A 219 8.52 -12.01 -3.45
CA ALA A 219 9.45 -12.12 -4.57
C ALA A 219 9.69 -10.77 -5.27
N ARG A 220 8.63 -9.95 -5.46
CA ARG A 220 8.76 -8.57 -5.95
C ARG A 220 9.66 -7.73 -5.06
N THR A 221 9.46 -7.82 -3.76
CA THR A 221 10.23 -7.03 -2.78
C THR A 221 11.68 -7.51 -2.71
N LEU A 222 11.93 -8.83 -2.78
CA LEU A 222 13.28 -9.40 -2.88
C LEU A 222 14.03 -8.91 -4.12
N LEU A 223 13.35 -8.90 -5.27
CA LEU A 223 13.93 -8.46 -6.55
C LEU A 223 14.32 -6.97 -6.53
N ARG A 224 13.61 -6.16 -5.75
CA ARG A 224 13.86 -4.73 -5.60
C ARG A 224 14.98 -4.43 -4.58
N ASP A 225 15.23 -5.35 -3.63
CA ASP A 225 16.26 -5.30 -2.60
C ASP A 225 16.29 -4.02 -1.74
N PRO A 226 15.18 -3.64 -1.08
CA PRO A 226 15.13 -2.45 -0.23
C PRO A 226 15.95 -2.65 1.05
N ARG A 227 16.44 -1.55 1.65
CA ARG A 227 17.17 -1.55 2.92
C ARG A 227 16.28 -1.56 4.16
N VAL A 228 15.10 -0.99 4.02
CA VAL A 228 14.08 -0.93 5.09
C VAL A 228 12.83 -1.67 4.63
N LEU A 229 12.26 -2.49 5.49
CA LEU A 229 11.05 -3.26 5.23
C LEU A 229 9.94 -2.90 6.21
N VAL A 230 8.74 -2.75 5.69
CA VAL A 230 7.50 -2.72 6.46
C VAL A 230 6.68 -3.94 6.07
N LEU A 231 6.48 -4.85 7.02
CA LEU A 231 5.77 -6.09 6.81
C LEU A 231 4.47 -6.09 7.61
N ASP A 232 3.33 -6.30 6.93
CA ASP A 232 2.03 -6.52 7.56
C ASP A 232 1.68 -8.00 7.48
N GLU A 233 1.89 -8.72 8.60
CA GLU A 233 1.79 -10.18 8.69
C GLU A 233 0.36 -10.66 8.98
N ALA A 234 -0.62 -10.33 8.18
CA ALA A 234 -1.94 -10.91 8.34
C ALA A 234 -2.08 -12.21 7.51
N THR A 235 -1.81 -13.35 8.15
CA THR A 235 -1.87 -14.69 7.53
C THR A 235 -2.96 -15.57 8.13
N SER A 236 -3.97 -15.00 8.75
CA SER A 236 -5.00 -15.69 9.57
C SER A 236 -5.91 -16.68 8.81
N ALA A 237 -5.74 -16.85 7.50
CA ALA A 237 -6.59 -17.70 6.65
C ALA A 237 -5.82 -18.73 5.82
N LEU A 238 -4.55 -19.03 6.16
CA LEU A 238 -3.72 -19.98 5.41
C LEU A 238 -3.70 -21.36 6.09
N ASP A 239 -3.58 -22.43 5.28
CA ASP A 239 -3.27 -23.75 5.80
C ASP A 239 -1.82 -23.79 6.35
N THR A 240 -1.52 -24.76 7.22
CA THR A 240 -0.24 -24.85 7.93
C THR A 240 0.99 -24.97 7.02
N GLU A 241 0.87 -25.59 5.85
CA GLU A 241 1.99 -25.77 4.89
C GLU A 241 2.28 -24.46 4.16
N THR A 242 1.23 -23.83 3.64
CA THR A 242 1.32 -22.50 2.99
C THR A 242 1.83 -21.45 3.98
N GLU A 243 1.39 -21.50 5.23
CA GLU A 243 1.85 -20.63 6.32
C GLU A 243 3.35 -20.73 6.55
N ARG A 244 3.88 -21.98 6.66
CA ARG A 244 5.33 -22.20 6.82
C ARG A 244 6.13 -21.68 5.62
N ALA A 245 5.64 -21.88 4.40
CA ALA A 245 6.32 -21.38 3.21
C ALA A 245 6.35 -19.84 3.16
N VAL A 246 5.25 -19.18 3.53
CA VAL A 246 5.19 -17.71 3.64
C VAL A 246 6.14 -17.21 4.72
N GLN A 247 6.19 -17.85 5.90
CA GLN A 247 7.11 -17.48 6.96
C GLN A 247 8.57 -17.58 6.54
N GLN A 248 8.96 -18.69 5.89
CA GLN A 248 10.32 -18.85 5.36
C GLN A 248 10.67 -17.78 4.31
N ALA A 249 9.70 -17.35 3.52
CA ALA A 249 9.89 -16.27 2.56
C ALA A 249 10.08 -14.91 3.27
N PHE A 250 9.33 -14.63 4.34
CA PHE A 250 9.54 -13.43 5.16
C PHE A 250 10.90 -13.44 5.85
N ASP A 251 11.31 -14.58 6.43
CA ASP A 251 12.62 -14.72 7.07
C ASP A 251 13.76 -14.48 6.06
N ALA A 252 13.61 -14.99 4.83
CA ALA A 252 14.58 -14.74 3.76
C ALA A 252 14.61 -13.25 3.35
N LEU A 253 13.43 -12.60 3.30
CA LEU A 253 13.31 -11.19 2.96
C LEU A 253 13.92 -10.29 4.06
N ALA A 254 13.72 -10.59 5.35
CA ALA A 254 14.17 -9.77 6.47
C ALA A 254 15.70 -9.78 6.67
N ARG A 255 16.41 -10.82 6.19
CA ARG A 255 17.85 -10.97 6.45
C ARG A 255 18.67 -9.78 5.98
N GLY A 256 19.42 -9.17 6.93
CA GLY A 256 20.32 -8.07 6.66
C GLY A 256 19.64 -6.73 6.35
N ARG A 257 18.33 -6.63 6.61
CA ARG A 257 17.53 -5.43 6.40
C ARG A 257 16.90 -4.97 7.70
N THR A 258 16.70 -3.66 7.82
CA THR A 258 15.90 -3.11 8.92
C THR A 258 14.45 -3.44 8.67
N THR A 259 13.82 -4.15 9.59
CA THR A 259 12.48 -4.69 9.40
C THR A 259 11.53 -4.17 10.47
N ILE A 260 10.42 -3.60 10.05
CA ILE A 260 9.31 -3.17 10.93
C ILE A 260 8.13 -4.09 10.63
N THR A 261 7.81 -4.96 11.57
CA THR A 261 6.75 -5.96 11.41
C THR A 261 5.52 -5.58 12.21
N ILE A 262 4.36 -5.46 11.54
CA ILE A 262 3.07 -5.39 12.20
C ILE A 262 2.69 -6.83 12.54
N ALA A 263 3.03 -7.24 13.76
CA ALA A 263 2.97 -8.63 14.15
C ALA A 263 1.55 -9.04 14.56
N HIS A 264 1.09 -10.13 13.95
CA HIS A 264 -0.13 -10.85 14.31
C HIS A 264 0.16 -12.24 14.89
N ARG A 265 1.45 -12.60 15.00
CA ARG A 265 1.93 -13.90 15.49
C ARG A 265 2.92 -13.74 16.63
N LEU A 266 2.77 -14.59 17.63
CA LEU A 266 3.68 -14.61 18.77
C LEU A 266 5.11 -15.03 18.38
N SER A 267 5.29 -15.91 17.37
CA SER A 267 6.61 -16.32 16.88
C SER A 267 7.43 -15.15 16.37
N THR A 268 6.87 -14.34 15.48
CA THR A 268 7.53 -13.14 14.93
C THR A 268 7.89 -12.12 16.01
N VAL A 269 7.01 -11.99 17.01
CA VAL A 269 7.25 -11.07 18.14
C VAL A 269 8.41 -11.56 19.02
N ARG A 270 8.52 -12.88 19.26
CA ARG A 270 9.58 -13.45 20.13
C ARG A 270 10.98 -13.24 19.59
N ASP A 271 11.13 -13.33 18.30
CA ASP A 271 12.44 -13.31 17.63
C ASP A 271 12.87 -11.88 17.22
N ALA A 272 12.04 -10.87 17.51
CA ALA A 272 12.35 -9.47 17.22
C ALA A 272 13.40 -8.91 18.21
N ASP A 273 14.32 -8.08 17.69
CA ASP A 273 15.34 -7.39 18.51
C ASP A 273 14.69 -6.37 19.44
N GLN A 274 13.60 -5.75 18.98
CA GLN A 274 12.82 -4.79 19.74
C GLN A 274 11.33 -5.02 19.51
N ILE A 275 10.56 -4.91 20.60
CA ILE A 275 9.11 -4.96 20.60
C ILE A 275 8.57 -3.64 21.11
N VAL A 276 7.60 -3.07 20.41
CA VAL A 276 6.88 -1.87 20.83
C VAL A 276 5.39 -2.17 20.91
N VAL A 277 4.84 -1.95 22.10
CA VAL A 277 3.39 -2.04 22.33
C VAL A 277 2.77 -0.67 22.09
N LEU A 278 1.91 -0.58 21.10
CA LEU A 278 1.14 0.62 20.78
C LEU A 278 -0.25 0.53 21.38
N ASP A 279 -0.66 1.60 22.04
CA ASP A 279 -2.02 1.78 22.54
C ASP A 279 -2.50 3.21 22.27
N HIS A 280 -3.67 3.34 21.65
CA HIS A 280 -4.26 4.65 21.31
C HIS A 280 -3.27 5.65 20.70
N GLY A 281 -2.41 5.19 19.78
CA GLY A 281 -1.44 6.02 19.06
C GLY A 281 -0.21 6.42 19.86
N ARG A 282 0.06 5.79 20.99
CA ARG A 282 1.23 6.05 21.85
C ARG A 282 2.00 4.77 22.11
N ILE A 283 3.29 4.91 22.36
CA ILE A 283 4.12 3.80 22.85
C ILE A 283 3.79 3.62 24.33
N LEU A 284 3.25 2.44 24.68
CA LEU A 284 2.97 2.07 26.06
C LEU A 284 4.16 1.36 26.69
N GLU A 285 4.75 0.41 25.97
CA GLU A 285 5.89 -0.39 26.40
C GLU A 285 6.86 -0.59 25.23
N ALA A 286 8.16 -0.66 25.53
CA ALA A 286 9.19 -0.99 24.58
C ALA A 286 10.27 -1.84 25.25
N GLY A 287 10.76 -2.88 24.54
CA GLY A 287 11.78 -3.78 25.08
C GLY A 287 11.95 -5.04 24.25
N THR A 288 12.62 -6.04 24.84
CA THR A 288 12.72 -7.39 24.27
C THR A 288 11.61 -8.30 24.81
N HIS A 289 11.36 -9.43 24.15
CA HIS A 289 10.37 -10.42 24.63
C HIS A 289 10.57 -10.78 26.11
N ALA A 290 11.80 -11.07 26.51
CA ALA A 290 12.10 -11.45 27.88
C ALA A 290 11.85 -10.30 28.89
N SER A 291 12.27 -9.07 28.56
CA SER A 291 12.09 -7.91 29.44
C SER A 291 10.62 -7.55 29.62
N LEU A 292 9.83 -7.59 28.54
CA LEU A 292 8.42 -7.23 28.57
C LEU A 292 7.54 -8.29 29.27
N LEU A 293 7.89 -9.58 29.14
CA LEU A 293 7.22 -10.65 29.94
C LEU A 293 7.49 -10.49 31.44
N ALA A 294 8.75 -10.20 31.82
CA ALA A 294 9.13 -10.00 33.22
C ALA A 294 8.43 -8.76 33.83
N GLY A 295 8.12 -7.76 33.02
CA GLY A 295 7.42 -6.54 33.45
C GLY A 295 5.94 -6.74 33.78
N GLN A 296 5.33 -7.88 33.41
CA GLN A 296 3.91 -8.22 33.63
C GLN A 296 2.94 -7.13 33.17
N GLY A 297 3.32 -6.37 32.15
CA GLY A 297 2.53 -5.27 31.58
C GLY A 297 1.51 -5.72 30.54
N ARG A 298 1.15 -4.79 29.65
CA ARG A 298 0.18 -5.04 28.56
C ARG A 298 0.69 -6.12 27.59
N TYR A 299 2.00 -6.12 27.31
CA TYR A 299 2.62 -7.16 26.49
C TYR A 299 2.41 -8.56 27.04
N ALA A 300 2.66 -8.76 28.34
CA ALA A 300 2.46 -10.06 28.98
C ALA A 300 1.02 -10.56 28.85
N THR A 301 0.04 -9.64 28.93
CA THR A 301 -1.39 -9.96 28.73
C THR A 301 -1.71 -10.34 27.29
N LEU A 302 -1.06 -9.70 26.29
CA LEU A 302 -1.26 -9.99 24.86
C LEU A 302 -0.55 -11.29 24.42
N ALA A 303 0.49 -11.69 25.16
CA ALA A 303 1.31 -12.88 24.87
C ALA A 303 0.83 -14.15 25.62
N ALA A 304 -0.11 -14.02 26.56
CA ALA A 304 -0.73 -15.12 27.33
C ALA A 304 -1.87 -15.77 26.55
#